data_48c11b568f8dc029228712a6ecea17bd
#
_entry.id   48c11b568f8dc029228712a6ecea17bd
#
_cell.length_a   1.000
_cell.length_b   1.000
_cell.length_c   1.000
_cell.angle_alpha   90.00
_cell.angle_beta   90.00
_cell.angle_gamma   90.00
#
_symmetry.space_group_name_H-M   'P 1'
#
loop_
_entity.id
_entity.type
_entity.pdbx_description
1 polymer ?
#
loop_
_entity_poly.entity_id
_entity_poly.type
_entity_poly.pdbx_seq_one_letter_code
_entity_poly.pdbx_strand_id
1 'polypeptide(L)'
;METVFHYDVVVVGAGHAGCEAASAAARMGAKTCLVTMDMNKIAQMSCNPAVGGIAKGQIVREIDALGGQMGEVTDATAIQFRMLNRSKGPAMWSPRAQCDRARFITEWRHRLENTPNLNIWQDEVTEVIAEQGVVKGVRTIWGATLMARAVVITAGTFLRGLMHIGRKQVSGGRCAEPAAAFLTESINSLGIRSARMKTGTPVRIDKRSVHLDEMTVQPGETDYHRFSYISPMRPLPQLPCWTTDTNAEVHEVLRSGLADSPLYNGQIKSIGPRYCPSIETKLVTFPDRDHHPLFLEPEGVETNELYLNGFSSSLPMNVQIEALKRIPCFRDIVVYRPGYAIEYDFFDPTQLHHSLETKAVSGLFFAGQVNGTTGYEEAAGQGLMAGINAALKCTGSEPFVLHRDEAYIGVLIDDLVTKGVDEPYRMFTSRAEYRILLRQDNADIRLTPYAEKFGLATAERLQRFHAKKNKIGEIIDFCKQYPIKPNDINAFLEEVGTTPLQRGCKLFDLINRPQLSLLKLADVIAPFKEFLDAITSDAEETIEAAEIEMKYHGYIARERAMADKMQRLENIKIRGHFDYDSITQLSTEARQKLTSIDPETLAQASRIPGVSPSDISVLLVLMGR
;
A
#
# COMPACT_ATOMS: atom_id res chain seq x y z
N MET A 1 -19.88 32.13 -21.64
CA MET A 1 -19.94 32.13 -20.17
C MET A 1 -19.02 31.04 -19.66
N GLU A 2 -18.15 31.33 -18.73
CA GLU A 2 -17.31 30.35 -18.07
C GLU A 2 -18.18 29.50 -17.12
N THR A 3 -18.08 28.17 -17.20
CA THR A 3 -18.85 27.27 -16.33
C THR A 3 -18.07 27.06 -15.04
N VAL A 4 -18.56 27.63 -13.94
CA VAL A 4 -17.89 27.60 -12.63
C VAL A 4 -18.71 26.78 -11.63
N PHE A 5 -18.04 25.82 -10.97
CA PHE A 5 -18.61 25.01 -9.87
C PHE A 5 -17.84 25.28 -8.58
N HIS A 6 -18.49 25.07 -7.43
CA HIS A 6 -17.88 25.27 -6.12
C HIS A 6 -17.94 24.03 -5.27
N TYR A 7 -16.78 23.61 -4.76
CA TYR A 7 -16.56 22.49 -3.88
C TYR A 7 -15.67 22.90 -2.68
N ASP A 8 -15.61 22.08 -1.66
CA ASP A 8 -14.61 22.19 -0.61
C ASP A 8 -13.31 21.50 -1.05
N VAL A 9 -13.43 20.30 -1.61
CA VAL A 9 -12.31 19.47 -2.07
C VAL A 9 -12.52 19.03 -3.52
N VAL A 10 -11.49 19.17 -4.35
CA VAL A 10 -11.42 18.57 -5.68
C VAL A 10 -10.30 17.54 -5.70
N VAL A 11 -10.62 16.31 -6.12
CA VAL A 11 -9.66 15.22 -6.29
C VAL A 11 -9.47 14.93 -7.77
N VAL A 12 -8.23 14.98 -8.26
CA VAL A 12 -7.87 14.82 -9.67
C VAL A 12 -7.28 13.44 -9.90
N GLY A 13 -8.01 12.59 -10.64
CA GLY A 13 -7.67 11.20 -10.92
C GLY A 13 -8.43 10.22 -10.03
N ALA A 14 -9.08 9.23 -10.66
CA ALA A 14 -9.87 8.19 -9.97
C ALA A 14 -9.13 6.83 -9.93
N GLY A 15 -7.82 6.83 -9.69
CA GLY A 15 -7.06 5.64 -9.30
C GLY A 15 -7.29 5.29 -7.82
N HIS A 16 -6.57 4.31 -7.30
CA HIS A 16 -6.73 3.87 -5.89
C HIS A 16 -6.57 5.01 -4.89
N ALA A 17 -5.62 5.91 -5.12
CA ALA A 17 -5.43 7.09 -4.27
C ALA A 17 -6.62 8.05 -4.34
N GLY A 18 -7.10 8.35 -5.55
CA GLY A 18 -8.21 9.29 -5.73
C GLY A 18 -9.53 8.76 -5.18
N CYS A 19 -9.79 7.47 -5.32
CA CYS A 19 -10.99 6.83 -4.77
C CYS A 19 -11.03 6.94 -3.24
N GLU A 20 -9.93 6.62 -2.57
CA GLU A 20 -9.84 6.75 -1.11
C GLU A 20 -9.90 8.21 -0.66
N ALA A 21 -9.19 9.12 -1.35
CA ALA A 21 -9.18 10.54 -1.00
C ALA A 21 -10.58 11.17 -1.12
N ALA A 22 -11.27 10.91 -2.23
CA ALA A 22 -12.58 11.47 -2.48
C ALA A 22 -13.63 10.90 -1.52
N SER A 23 -13.60 9.58 -1.28
CA SER A 23 -14.49 8.92 -0.32
C SER A 23 -14.29 9.45 1.09
N ALA A 24 -13.04 9.58 1.55
CA ALA A 24 -12.73 10.09 2.89
C ALA A 24 -13.19 11.54 3.07
N ALA A 25 -12.82 12.43 2.16
CA ALA A 25 -13.18 13.85 2.25
C ALA A 25 -14.70 14.04 2.27
N ALA A 26 -15.43 13.36 1.38
CA ALA A 26 -16.89 13.46 1.29
C ALA A 26 -17.59 12.90 2.53
N ARG A 27 -17.14 11.77 3.07
CA ARG A 27 -17.70 11.16 4.29
C ARG A 27 -17.40 11.98 5.55
N MET A 28 -16.33 12.78 5.57
CA MET A 28 -16.06 13.77 6.61
C MET A 28 -16.92 15.04 6.46
N GLY A 29 -17.83 15.09 5.46
CA GLY A 29 -18.79 16.19 5.26
C GLY A 29 -18.33 17.26 4.28
N ALA A 30 -17.15 17.17 3.68
CA ALA A 30 -16.70 18.10 2.66
C ALA A 30 -17.45 17.88 1.34
N LYS A 31 -17.96 18.96 0.72
CA LYS A 31 -18.51 18.89 -0.64
C LYS A 31 -17.38 18.60 -1.62
N THR A 32 -17.31 17.39 -2.13
CA THR A 32 -16.16 16.85 -2.87
C THR A 32 -16.51 16.58 -4.33
N CYS A 33 -15.57 16.87 -5.24
CA CYS A 33 -15.65 16.46 -6.64
C CYS A 33 -14.45 15.57 -6.99
N LEU A 34 -14.73 14.39 -7.52
CA LEU A 34 -13.74 13.48 -8.10
C LEU A 34 -13.71 13.67 -9.61
N VAL A 35 -12.61 14.17 -10.16
CA VAL A 35 -12.44 14.35 -11.60
C VAL A 35 -11.66 13.19 -12.19
N THR A 36 -12.17 12.57 -13.26
CA THR A 36 -11.52 11.46 -13.96
C THR A 36 -11.69 11.57 -15.46
N MET A 37 -10.70 11.12 -16.21
CA MET A 37 -10.77 11.09 -17.68
C MET A 37 -11.74 10.01 -18.20
N ASP A 38 -11.94 8.92 -17.44
CA ASP A 38 -12.87 7.84 -17.80
C ASP A 38 -13.50 7.19 -16.56
N MET A 39 -14.82 7.37 -16.40
CA MET A 39 -15.58 6.80 -15.30
C MET A 39 -15.65 5.26 -15.34
N ASN A 40 -15.40 4.62 -16.51
CA ASN A 40 -15.37 3.17 -16.64
C ASN A 40 -14.04 2.54 -16.21
N LYS A 41 -13.06 3.37 -15.80
CA LYS A 41 -11.71 2.98 -15.39
C LYS A 41 -11.40 3.33 -13.93
N ILE A 42 -12.41 3.68 -13.14
CA ILE A 42 -12.27 3.99 -11.71
C ILE A 42 -11.58 2.82 -10.99
N ALA A 43 -10.53 3.11 -10.22
CA ALA A 43 -9.70 2.15 -9.48
C ALA A 43 -9.21 0.95 -10.32
N GLN A 44 -9.05 1.11 -11.63
CA GLN A 44 -8.61 0.00 -12.48
C GLN A 44 -7.23 -0.52 -12.07
N MET A 45 -7.15 -1.83 -11.84
CA MET A 45 -5.89 -2.54 -11.61
C MET A 45 -5.07 -2.59 -12.90
N SER A 46 -4.11 -1.68 -13.04
CA SER A 46 -3.31 -1.53 -14.28
C SER A 46 -2.22 -2.59 -14.41
N CYS A 47 -1.76 -3.15 -13.29
CA CYS A 47 -0.76 -4.19 -13.22
C CYS A 47 -1.45 -5.53 -12.86
N ASN A 48 -1.00 -6.24 -11.84
CA ASN A 48 -1.59 -7.52 -11.43
C ASN A 48 -3.00 -7.35 -10.82
N PRO A 49 -3.91 -8.32 -11.00
CA PRO A 49 -5.27 -8.28 -10.46
C PRO A 49 -5.29 -8.73 -8.98
N ALA A 50 -4.47 -8.15 -8.14
CA ALA A 50 -4.32 -8.57 -6.75
C ALA A 50 -4.14 -7.39 -5.80
N VAL A 51 -4.65 -7.53 -4.58
CA VAL A 51 -4.50 -6.59 -3.47
C VAL A 51 -3.81 -7.28 -2.31
N GLY A 52 -2.92 -6.55 -1.62
CA GLY A 52 -2.17 -7.06 -0.48
C GLY A 52 -0.84 -7.71 -0.87
N GLY A 53 -0.35 -8.59 0.00
CA GLY A 53 0.99 -9.14 -0.08
C GLY A 53 1.92 -8.56 0.98
N ILE A 54 3.22 -8.87 0.91
CA ILE A 54 4.21 -8.54 1.95
C ILE A 54 4.23 -7.03 2.21
N ALA A 55 3.99 -6.64 3.46
CA ALA A 55 3.78 -5.28 3.96
C ALA A 55 2.50 -4.59 3.43
N LYS A 56 2.06 -4.93 2.24
CA LYS A 56 0.92 -4.30 1.58
C LYS A 56 -0.41 -4.75 2.18
N GLY A 57 -0.53 -6.02 2.55
CA GLY A 57 -1.69 -6.53 3.28
C GLY A 57 -1.91 -5.80 4.61
N GLN A 58 -0.83 -5.46 5.31
CA GLN A 58 -0.86 -4.62 6.51
C GLN A 58 -1.43 -3.23 6.20
N ILE A 59 -0.97 -2.59 5.12
CA ILE A 59 -1.49 -1.27 4.69
C ILE A 59 -3.00 -1.34 4.39
N VAL A 60 -3.47 -2.39 3.72
CA VAL A 60 -4.92 -2.52 3.43
C VAL A 60 -5.74 -2.67 4.71
N ARG A 61 -5.25 -3.44 5.69
CA ARG A 61 -5.88 -3.55 7.02
C ARG A 61 -5.88 -2.22 7.76
N GLU A 62 -4.84 -1.40 7.61
CA GLU A 62 -4.75 -0.05 8.18
C GLU A 62 -5.70 0.93 7.48
N ILE A 63 -5.80 0.88 6.15
CA ILE A 63 -6.77 1.64 5.37
C ILE A 63 -8.19 1.33 5.86
N ASP A 64 -8.54 0.04 5.98
CA ASP A 64 -9.84 -0.39 6.46
C ASP A 64 -10.11 0.10 7.89
N ALA A 65 -9.14 -0.04 8.80
CA ALA A 65 -9.27 0.40 10.19
C ALA A 65 -9.51 1.91 10.32
N LEU A 66 -8.93 2.72 9.43
CA LEU A 66 -9.16 4.16 9.31
C LEU A 66 -10.48 4.53 8.61
N GLY A 67 -11.25 3.53 8.18
CA GLY A 67 -12.53 3.73 7.51
C GLY A 67 -12.42 3.90 6.00
N GLY A 68 -11.26 3.62 5.38
CA GLY A 68 -11.10 3.49 3.93
C GLY A 68 -11.87 2.29 3.38
N GLN A 69 -11.98 2.17 2.07
CA GLN A 69 -12.87 1.23 1.41
C GLN A 69 -12.17 0.10 0.64
N MET A 70 -10.86 0.20 0.40
CA MET A 70 -10.12 -0.78 -0.38
C MET A 70 -10.25 -2.21 0.19
N GLY A 71 -10.27 -2.37 1.52
CA GLY A 71 -10.44 -3.66 2.18
C GLY A 71 -11.80 -4.29 1.85
N GLU A 72 -12.88 -3.53 1.98
CA GLU A 72 -14.25 -3.99 1.68
C GLU A 72 -14.44 -4.32 0.20
N VAL A 73 -13.92 -3.47 -0.71
CA VAL A 73 -13.97 -3.72 -2.16
C VAL A 73 -13.18 -4.98 -2.52
N THR A 74 -12.02 -5.19 -1.88
CA THR A 74 -11.23 -6.40 -2.07
C THR A 74 -12.01 -7.64 -1.66
N ASP A 75 -12.63 -7.62 -0.47
CA ASP A 75 -13.43 -8.75 0.03
C ASP A 75 -14.64 -9.03 -0.86
N ALA A 76 -15.29 -7.98 -1.39
CA ALA A 76 -16.45 -8.12 -2.30
C ALA A 76 -16.07 -8.74 -3.64
N THR A 77 -14.84 -8.59 -4.10
CA THR A 77 -14.39 -8.96 -5.45
C THR A 77 -13.31 -10.03 -5.49
N ALA A 78 -12.83 -10.48 -4.32
CA ALA A 78 -11.81 -11.52 -4.22
C ALA A 78 -12.27 -12.84 -4.88
N ILE A 79 -11.35 -13.45 -5.62
CA ILE A 79 -11.52 -14.75 -6.29
C ILE A 79 -10.55 -15.83 -5.77
N GLN A 80 -9.49 -15.41 -5.07
CA GLN A 80 -8.57 -16.28 -4.35
C GLN A 80 -7.98 -15.53 -3.16
N PHE A 81 -7.68 -16.22 -2.07
CA PHE A 81 -7.01 -15.66 -0.89
C PHE A 81 -5.82 -16.52 -0.46
N ARG A 82 -4.75 -15.85 0.03
CA ARG A 82 -3.61 -16.48 0.67
C ARG A 82 -3.05 -15.59 1.78
N MET A 83 -2.66 -16.20 2.91
CA MET A 83 -1.89 -15.53 3.96
C MET A 83 -0.40 -15.80 3.74
N LEU A 84 0.33 -14.82 3.22
CA LEU A 84 1.77 -14.95 2.99
C LEU A 84 2.57 -14.88 4.29
N ASN A 85 3.72 -15.55 4.31
CA ASN A 85 4.67 -15.58 5.44
C ASN A 85 4.11 -16.19 6.74
N ARG A 86 3.12 -17.08 6.71
CA ARG A 86 2.60 -17.74 7.91
C ARG A 86 3.70 -18.39 8.78
N SER A 87 4.68 -19.03 8.16
CA SER A 87 5.81 -19.66 8.87
C SER A 87 6.76 -18.70 9.57
N LYS A 88 6.67 -17.38 9.25
CA LYS A 88 7.55 -16.33 9.83
C LYS A 88 6.93 -15.63 11.04
N GLY A 89 5.74 -16.02 11.45
CA GLY A 89 5.03 -15.47 12.60
C GLY A 89 4.20 -14.21 12.31
N PRO A 90 3.31 -13.81 13.26
CA PRO A 90 2.28 -12.79 13.09
C PRO A 90 2.79 -11.42 12.63
N ALA A 91 3.98 -11.01 13.06
CA ALA A 91 4.59 -9.74 12.62
C ALA A 91 4.87 -9.68 11.10
N MET A 92 4.91 -10.84 10.44
CA MET A 92 5.20 -10.96 9.01
C MET A 92 4.01 -11.46 8.19
N TRP A 93 2.91 -11.85 8.84
CA TRP A 93 1.70 -12.29 8.16
C TRP A 93 1.16 -11.19 7.27
N SER A 94 0.92 -11.54 6.02
CA SER A 94 0.58 -10.56 4.99
C SER A 94 -0.53 -11.12 4.11
N PRO A 95 -1.79 -10.69 4.32
CA PRO A 95 -2.91 -11.15 3.51
C PRO A 95 -2.77 -10.68 2.06
N ARG A 96 -3.14 -11.55 1.11
CA ARG A 96 -3.18 -11.27 -0.33
C ARG A 96 -4.40 -11.90 -0.96
N ALA A 97 -5.17 -11.13 -1.72
CA ALA A 97 -6.28 -11.62 -2.52
C ALA A 97 -6.04 -11.35 -4.00
N GLN A 98 -6.33 -12.36 -4.83
CA GLN A 98 -6.61 -12.12 -6.25
C GLN A 98 -8.04 -11.59 -6.36
N CYS A 99 -8.25 -10.58 -7.20
CA CYS A 99 -9.55 -9.96 -7.39
C CYS A 99 -10.04 -10.13 -8.83
N ASP A 100 -11.36 -10.18 -9.01
CA ASP A 100 -11.97 -9.98 -10.30
C ASP A 100 -11.87 -8.51 -10.69
N ARG A 101 -11.01 -8.21 -11.66
CA ARG A 101 -10.67 -6.84 -12.06
C ARG A 101 -11.89 -6.05 -12.55
N ALA A 102 -12.79 -6.66 -13.29
CA ALA A 102 -13.99 -5.98 -13.79
C ALA A 102 -14.97 -5.67 -12.65
N ARG A 103 -15.16 -6.63 -11.73
CA ARG A 103 -16.01 -6.44 -10.54
C ARG A 103 -15.40 -5.40 -9.60
N PHE A 104 -14.08 -5.34 -9.46
CA PHE A 104 -13.38 -4.36 -8.61
C PHE A 104 -13.66 -2.92 -9.08
N ILE A 105 -13.61 -2.66 -10.40
CA ILE A 105 -13.97 -1.37 -10.99
C ILE A 105 -15.44 -1.03 -10.70
N THR A 106 -16.34 -1.98 -10.94
CA THR A 106 -17.79 -1.79 -10.75
C THR A 106 -18.14 -1.52 -9.29
N GLU A 107 -17.53 -2.28 -8.36
CA GLU A 107 -17.75 -2.11 -6.92
C GLU A 107 -17.26 -0.75 -6.42
N TRP A 108 -16.05 -0.31 -6.82
CA TRP A 108 -15.56 1.02 -6.50
C TRP A 108 -16.46 2.12 -7.03
N ARG A 109 -16.84 2.03 -8.31
CA ARG A 109 -17.74 3.01 -8.92
C ARG A 109 -19.07 3.08 -8.18
N HIS A 110 -19.68 1.94 -7.88
CA HIS A 110 -20.93 1.86 -7.14
C HIS A 110 -20.82 2.56 -5.78
N ARG A 111 -19.74 2.32 -5.03
CA ARG A 111 -19.52 2.96 -3.72
C ARG A 111 -19.37 4.47 -3.84
N LEU A 112 -18.58 4.94 -4.79
CA LEU A 112 -18.38 6.38 -4.98
C LEU A 112 -19.64 7.10 -5.41
N GLU A 113 -20.41 6.53 -6.35
CA GLU A 113 -21.69 7.10 -6.79
C GLU A 113 -22.74 7.17 -5.66
N ASN A 114 -22.64 6.29 -4.66
CA ASN A 114 -23.51 6.28 -3.48
C ASN A 114 -22.92 6.96 -2.23
N THR A 115 -21.77 7.60 -2.35
CA THR A 115 -21.17 8.36 -1.23
C THR A 115 -21.80 9.74 -1.13
N PRO A 116 -22.42 10.10 0.00
CA PRO A 116 -22.96 11.44 0.21
C PRO A 116 -21.90 12.53 0.05
N ASN A 117 -22.27 13.69 -0.43
CA ASN A 117 -21.39 14.86 -0.66
C ASN A 117 -20.33 14.65 -1.75
N LEU A 118 -20.35 13.54 -2.50
CA LEU A 118 -19.41 13.27 -3.57
C LEU A 118 -20.07 13.42 -4.93
N ASN A 119 -19.49 14.25 -5.79
CA ASN A 119 -19.81 14.32 -7.21
C ASN A 119 -18.66 13.73 -8.02
N ILE A 120 -18.97 13.10 -9.15
CA ILE A 120 -17.97 12.62 -10.12
C ILE A 120 -18.12 13.46 -11.38
N TRP A 121 -16.98 13.92 -11.91
CA TRP A 121 -16.91 14.72 -13.13
C TRP A 121 -15.96 14.06 -14.12
N GLN A 122 -16.43 13.72 -15.31
CA GLN A 122 -15.59 13.10 -16.34
C GLN A 122 -15.00 14.19 -17.23
N ASP A 123 -13.72 14.49 -17.01
CA ASP A 123 -12.95 15.45 -17.80
C ASP A 123 -11.44 15.29 -17.53
N GLU A 124 -10.59 15.96 -18.31
CA GLU A 124 -9.15 16.11 -18.06
C GLU A 124 -8.87 17.45 -17.36
N VAL A 125 -8.19 17.40 -16.21
CA VAL A 125 -7.68 18.62 -15.56
C VAL A 125 -6.38 19.04 -16.21
N THR A 126 -6.32 20.28 -16.66
CA THR A 126 -5.15 20.86 -17.37
C THR A 126 -4.40 21.90 -16.54
N GLU A 127 -5.05 22.50 -15.54
CA GLU A 127 -4.47 23.60 -14.77
C GLU A 127 -4.88 23.52 -13.29
N VAL A 128 -3.92 23.79 -12.39
CA VAL A 128 -4.17 24.11 -10.98
C VAL A 128 -4.19 25.63 -10.83
N ILE A 129 -5.31 26.16 -10.36
CA ILE A 129 -5.49 27.59 -10.10
C ILE A 129 -5.00 27.88 -8.68
N ALA A 130 -4.02 28.77 -8.56
CA ALA A 130 -3.50 29.22 -7.26
C ALA A 130 -3.25 30.74 -7.27
N GLU A 131 -3.49 31.38 -6.14
CA GLU A 131 -3.26 32.81 -5.93
C GLU A 131 -2.51 33.02 -4.63
N GLN A 132 -1.42 33.77 -4.68
CA GLN A 132 -0.60 34.12 -3.51
C GLN A 132 -0.19 32.86 -2.68
N GLY A 133 0.17 31.76 -3.36
CA GLY A 133 0.57 30.53 -2.70
C GLY A 133 -0.57 29.71 -2.06
N VAL A 134 -1.83 29.99 -2.41
CA VAL A 134 -3.02 29.27 -1.93
C VAL A 134 -3.80 28.74 -3.12
N VAL A 135 -4.13 27.45 -3.12
CA VAL A 135 -4.96 26.83 -4.17
C VAL A 135 -6.37 27.44 -4.18
N LYS A 136 -6.94 27.61 -5.37
CA LYS A 136 -8.31 28.12 -5.58
C LYS A 136 -9.19 27.11 -6.33
N GLY A 137 -8.61 26.13 -6.99
CA GLY A 137 -9.34 25.14 -7.77
C GLY A 137 -8.54 24.59 -8.93
N VAL A 138 -9.25 24.06 -9.90
CA VAL A 138 -8.68 23.51 -11.13
C VAL A 138 -9.48 23.94 -12.35
N ARG A 139 -8.85 23.90 -13.53
CA ARG A 139 -9.51 24.06 -14.82
C ARG A 139 -9.39 22.81 -15.65
N THR A 140 -10.45 22.45 -16.35
CA THR A 140 -10.51 21.28 -17.21
C THR A 140 -10.28 21.66 -18.69
N ILE A 141 -10.01 20.63 -19.52
CA ILE A 141 -9.75 20.83 -20.96
C ILE A 141 -10.98 21.39 -21.70
N TRP A 142 -12.19 21.06 -21.25
CA TRP A 142 -13.43 21.61 -21.82
C TRP A 142 -13.80 22.99 -21.27
N GLY A 143 -12.92 23.58 -20.43
CA GLY A 143 -13.09 24.95 -19.90
C GLY A 143 -13.98 25.06 -18.67
N ALA A 144 -14.31 23.95 -18.01
CA ALA A 144 -14.96 24.02 -16.70
C ALA A 144 -13.96 24.45 -15.63
N THR A 145 -14.35 25.36 -14.75
CA THR A 145 -13.59 25.78 -13.58
C THR A 145 -14.23 25.20 -12.32
N LEU A 146 -13.48 24.36 -11.60
CA LEU A 146 -13.89 23.75 -10.35
C LEU A 146 -13.16 24.46 -9.21
N MET A 147 -13.83 25.45 -8.59
CA MET A 147 -13.28 26.19 -7.45
C MET A 147 -13.29 25.30 -6.22
N ALA A 148 -12.20 25.30 -5.46
CA ALA A 148 -12.05 24.48 -4.26
C ALA A 148 -11.10 25.10 -3.24
N ARG A 149 -11.31 24.79 -1.97
CA ARG A 149 -10.43 25.16 -0.84
C ARG A 149 -9.23 24.25 -0.71
N ALA A 150 -9.37 23.00 -1.18
CA ALA A 150 -8.29 22.02 -1.25
C ALA A 150 -8.37 21.21 -2.55
N VAL A 151 -7.20 20.88 -3.12
CA VAL A 151 -7.06 20.06 -4.32
C VAL A 151 -6.10 18.90 -4.03
N VAL A 152 -6.49 17.68 -4.41
CA VAL A 152 -5.67 16.46 -4.26
C VAL A 152 -5.32 15.91 -5.63
N ILE A 153 -4.04 15.88 -5.99
CA ILE A 153 -3.56 15.34 -7.26
C ILE A 153 -3.17 13.87 -7.10
N THR A 154 -3.80 13.00 -7.89
CA THR A 154 -3.61 11.54 -7.85
C THR A 154 -3.49 10.92 -9.25
N ALA A 155 -2.81 11.61 -10.17
CA ALA A 155 -2.83 11.35 -11.61
C ALA A 155 -2.09 10.07 -12.07
N GLY A 156 -1.49 9.28 -11.18
CA GLY A 156 -0.89 7.98 -11.50
C GLY A 156 0.21 8.06 -12.56
N THR A 157 0.12 7.26 -13.63
CA THR A 157 1.06 7.22 -14.77
C THR A 157 0.66 8.14 -15.93
N PHE A 158 -0.35 9.01 -15.72
CA PHE A 158 -0.93 9.77 -16.83
C PHE A 158 -0.20 11.07 -17.16
N LEU A 159 0.51 11.69 -16.18
CA LEU A 159 1.22 12.95 -16.37
C LEU A 159 2.34 12.77 -17.40
N ARG A 160 2.15 13.36 -18.58
CA ARG A 160 3.01 13.21 -19.78
C ARG A 160 3.43 11.76 -20.02
N GLY A 161 2.46 10.83 -19.83
CA GLY A 161 2.67 9.39 -19.96
C GLY A 161 3.16 9.01 -21.36
N LEU A 162 4.21 8.19 -21.45
CA LEU A 162 4.83 7.75 -22.69
C LEU A 162 5.13 6.25 -22.60
N MET A 163 4.43 5.46 -23.41
CA MET A 163 4.59 4.00 -23.48
C MET A 163 5.65 3.62 -24.51
N HIS A 164 6.44 2.58 -24.21
CA HIS A 164 7.53 2.09 -25.05
C HIS A 164 7.39 0.58 -25.30
N ILE A 165 7.47 0.18 -26.57
CA ILE A 165 7.59 -1.21 -27.03
C ILE A 165 8.67 -1.27 -28.10
N GLY A 166 9.84 -1.83 -27.78
CA GLY A 166 11.01 -1.71 -28.63
C GLY A 166 11.33 -0.23 -28.88
N ARG A 167 11.59 0.13 -30.14
CA ARG A 167 11.86 1.52 -30.52
C ARG A 167 10.61 2.39 -30.66
N LYS A 168 9.40 1.81 -30.60
CA LYS A 168 8.14 2.55 -30.76
C LYS A 168 7.74 3.24 -29.48
N GLN A 169 7.25 4.47 -29.61
CA GLN A 169 6.73 5.29 -28.53
C GLN A 169 5.30 5.71 -28.83
N VAL A 170 4.44 5.65 -27.82
CA VAL A 170 3.04 6.08 -27.92
C VAL A 170 2.69 6.89 -26.68
N SER A 171 2.19 8.12 -26.87
CA SER A 171 1.67 8.92 -25.77
C SER A 171 0.45 8.24 -25.14
N GLY A 172 0.40 8.12 -23.82
CA GLY A 172 -0.71 7.52 -23.10
C GLY A 172 -0.32 7.18 -21.66
N GLY A 173 -1.29 7.20 -20.77
CA GLY A 173 -1.10 6.78 -19.37
C GLY A 173 -1.19 5.26 -19.19
N ARG A 174 -1.95 4.59 -20.04
CA ARG A 174 -2.11 3.14 -20.20
C ARG A 174 -2.40 2.80 -21.65
N CYS A 175 -2.31 1.51 -22.01
CA CYS A 175 -2.65 1.04 -23.35
C CYS A 175 -4.07 1.48 -23.72
N ALA A 176 -4.20 2.20 -24.85
CA ALA A 176 -5.43 2.79 -25.37
C ALA A 176 -6.09 3.88 -24.49
N GLU A 177 -5.33 4.50 -23.59
CA GLU A 177 -5.81 5.62 -22.77
C GLU A 177 -4.86 6.84 -22.95
N PRO A 178 -5.40 8.05 -23.19
CA PRO A 178 -4.58 9.25 -23.44
C PRO A 178 -3.75 9.64 -22.23
N ALA A 179 -2.68 10.40 -22.44
CA ALA A 179 -1.91 11.04 -21.38
C ALA A 179 -2.47 12.41 -21.04
N ALA A 180 -2.33 12.85 -19.78
CA ALA A 180 -2.55 14.23 -19.38
C ALA A 180 -1.30 15.06 -19.70
N ALA A 181 -1.42 15.94 -20.69
CA ALA A 181 -0.26 16.63 -21.25
C ALA A 181 0.11 17.93 -20.52
N PHE A 182 -0.86 18.65 -19.97
CA PHE A 182 -0.68 20.04 -19.55
C PHE A 182 -0.50 20.23 -18.04
N LEU A 183 -1.05 19.34 -17.22
CA LEU A 183 -1.13 19.51 -15.77
C LEU A 183 0.25 19.60 -15.09
N THR A 184 1.25 18.87 -15.59
CA THR A 184 2.63 18.95 -15.04
C THR A 184 3.21 20.34 -15.17
N GLU A 185 3.05 20.99 -16.31
CA GLU A 185 3.58 22.34 -16.54
C GLU A 185 2.89 23.37 -15.67
N SER A 186 1.56 23.25 -15.51
CA SER A 186 0.80 24.06 -14.58
C SER A 186 1.33 23.94 -13.14
N ILE A 187 1.56 22.72 -12.66
CA ILE A 187 2.10 22.48 -11.31
C ILE A 187 3.55 23.00 -11.19
N ASN A 188 4.39 22.82 -12.21
CA ASN A 188 5.76 23.34 -12.21
C ASN A 188 5.79 24.87 -12.13
N SER A 189 4.83 25.56 -12.78
CA SER A 189 4.73 27.04 -12.72
C SER A 189 4.45 27.57 -11.31
N LEU A 190 3.96 26.71 -10.41
CA LEU A 190 3.75 27.02 -8.98
C LEU A 190 4.99 26.79 -8.11
N GLY A 191 6.15 26.51 -8.72
CA GLY A 191 7.42 26.30 -8.02
C GLY A 191 7.63 24.85 -7.52
N ILE A 192 6.79 23.90 -7.92
CA ILE A 192 6.90 22.48 -7.55
C ILE A 192 7.65 21.73 -8.67
N ARG A 193 8.75 21.09 -8.33
CA ARG A 193 9.62 20.42 -9.31
C ARG A 193 9.15 18.99 -9.60
N SER A 194 9.06 18.67 -10.89
CA SER A 194 8.81 17.32 -11.38
C SER A 194 10.08 16.64 -11.89
N ALA A 195 10.04 15.31 -11.93
CA ALA A 195 11.03 14.47 -12.58
C ALA A 195 10.34 13.28 -13.27
N ARG A 196 11.11 12.40 -13.92
CA ARG A 196 10.58 11.25 -14.67
C ARG A 196 10.85 9.95 -13.92
N MET A 197 9.84 9.09 -13.84
CA MET A 197 9.96 7.70 -13.40
C MET A 197 9.45 6.74 -14.47
N LYS A 198 9.83 5.47 -14.34
CA LYS A 198 9.44 4.40 -15.25
C LYS A 198 8.85 3.23 -14.46
N THR A 199 7.80 2.65 -15.00
CA THR A 199 7.32 1.31 -14.61
C THR A 199 7.01 0.48 -15.85
N GLY A 200 6.45 -0.72 -15.68
CA GLY A 200 6.10 -1.58 -16.80
C GLY A 200 5.00 -2.55 -16.45
N THR A 201 4.44 -3.18 -17.47
CA THR A 201 3.42 -4.22 -17.36
C THR A 201 3.76 -5.39 -18.28
N PRO A 202 3.44 -6.64 -17.90
CA PRO A 202 3.62 -7.80 -18.76
C PRO A 202 2.48 -7.95 -19.77
N VAL A 203 2.64 -8.94 -20.63
CA VAL A 203 1.63 -9.38 -21.60
C VAL A 203 0.34 -9.82 -20.92
N ARG A 204 -0.77 -9.74 -21.67
CA ARG A 204 -2.03 -10.39 -21.33
C ARG A 204 -2.30 -11.51 -22.31
N ILE A 205 -2.71 -12.67 -21.83
CA ILE A 205 -2.75 -13.94 -22.56
C ILE A 205 -4.18 -14.47 -22.56
N ASP A 206 -4.57 -15.10 -23.68
CA ASP A 206 -5.82 -15.84 -23.78
C ASP A 206 -5.66 -17.22 -23.11
N LYS A 207 -6.40 -17.49 -22.05
CA LYS A 207 -6.43 -18.76 -21.31
C LYS A 207 -6.62 -19.99 -22.21
N ARG A 208 -7.41 -19.86 -23.28
CA ARG A 208 -7.74 -20.95 -24.21
C ARG A 208 -6.53 -21.41 -25.03
N SER A 209 -5.47 -20.60 -25.10
CA SER A 209 -4.23 -20.86 -25.82
C SER A 209 -3.10 -21.39 -24.94
N VAL A 210 -3.40 -21.64 -23.67
CA VAL A 210 -2.40 -22.09 -22.67
C VAL A 210 -2.64 -23.55 -22.30
N HIS A 211 -1.59 -24.36 -22.31
CA HIS A 211 -1.61 -25.75 -21.86
C HIS A 211 -1.44 -25.79 -20.34
N LEU A 212 -2.54 -25.55 -19.60
CA LEU A 212 -2.53 -25.44 -18.14
C LEU A 212 -2.17 -26.74 -17.42
N ASP A 213 -2.38 -27.89 -18.07
CA ASP A 213 -1.99 -29.22 -17.60
C ASP A 213 -0.47 -29.42 -17.52
N GLU A 214 0.29 -28.63 -18.24
CA GLU A 214 1.77 -28.60 -18.20
C GLU A 214 2.33 -27.61 -17.14
N MET A 215 1.46 -26.94 -16.38
CA MET A 215 1.85 -25.95 -15.38
C MET A 215 1.62 -26.47 -13.96
N THR A 216 2.37 -25.91 -13.00
CA THR A 216 2.13 -26.20 -11.57
C THR A 216 0.99 -25.33 -11.05
N VAL A 217 -0.06 -25.97 -10.53
CA VAL A 217 -1.22 -25.29 -9.94
C VAL A 217 -0.86 -24.70 -8.58
N GLN A 218 -1.24 -23.45 -8.36
CA GLN A 218 -1.19 -22.79 -7.05
C GLN A 218 -2.61 -22.49 -6.55
N PRO A 219 -3.15 -23.33 -5.66
CA PRO A 219 -4.49 -23.13 -5.09
C PRO A 219 -4.50 -21.97 -4.11
N GLY A 220 -5.69 -21.44 -3.83
CA GLY A 220 -5.94 -20.58 -2.69
C GLY A 220 -5.92 -21.37 -1.37
N GLU A 221 -6.01 -20.66 -0.26
CA GLU A 221 -6.10 -21.25 1.08
C GLU A 221 -7.57 -21.48 1.47
N THR A 222 -7.82 -22.57 2.20
CA THR A 222 -9.18 -22.93 2.65
C THR A 222 -9.59 -22.14 3.88
N ASP A 223 -8.65 -21.78 4.75
CA ASP A 223 -8.86 -20.89 5.88
C ASP A 223 -8.74 -19.44 5.40
N TYR A 224 -9.86 -18.92 4.98
CA TYR A 224 -9.97 -17.59 4.39
C TYR A 224 -10.06 -16.52 5.48
N HIS A 225 -9.19 -15.50 5.38
CA HIS A 225 -9.28 -14.27 6.15
C HIS A 225 -9.75 -13.13 5.24
N ARG A 226 -10.61 -12.25 5.76
CA ARG A 226 -11.04 -11.02 5.09
C ARG A 226 -10.07 -9.87 5.35
N PHE A 227 -10.06 -8.87 4.46
CA PHE A 227 -9.31 -7.64 4.67
C PHE A 227 -10.06 -6.65 5.58
N SER A 228 -11.35 -6.52 5.40
CA SER A 228 -12.15 -5.60 6.22
C SER A 228 -12.70 -6.26 7.47
N TYR A 229 -12.63 -5.54 8.58
CA TYR A 229 -13.18 -5.97 9.87
C TYR A 229 -14.72 -6.03 9.90
N ILE A 230 -15.39 -5.45 8.89
CA ILE A 230 -16.86 -5.44 8.78
C ILE A 230 -17.41 -6.25 7.61
N SER A 231 -16.58 -6.66 6.67
CA SER A 231 -17.03 -7.51 5.56
C SER A 231 -17.64 -8.81 6.07
N PRO A 232 -18.76 -9.28 5.48
CA PRO A 232 -19.28 -10.61 5.78
C PRO A 232 -18.33 -11.68 5.25
N MET A 233 -18.15 -12.76 6.03
CA MET A 233 -17.48 -13.96 5.51
C MET A 233 -18.32 -14.57 4.39
N ARG A 234 -17.72 -14.85 3.26
CA ARG A 234 -18.36 -15.50 2.12
C ARG A 234 -17.44 -16.55 1.50
N PRO A 235 -17.98 -17.64 0.94
CA PRO A 235 -17.15 -18.57 0.19
C PRO A 235 -16.55 -17.89 -1.04
N LEU A 236 -15.25 -18.14 -1.26
CA LEU A 236 -14.54 -17.66 -2.45
C LEU A 236 -14.51 -18.76 -3.52
N PRO A 237 -14.51 -18.39 -4.81
CA PRO A 237 -14.36 -19.36 -5.90
C PRO A 237 -13.00 -20.08 -5.85
N GLN A 238 -11.99 -19.50 -5.15
CA GLN A 238 -10.63 -20.01 -5.02
C GLN A 238 -10.01 -20.42 -6.38
N LEU A 239 -10.17 -19.54 -7.39
CA LEU A 239 -9.57 -19.76 -8.70
C LEU A 239 -8.06 -19.90 -8.54
N PRO A 240 -7.44 -20.99 -9.07
CA PRO A 240 -6.01 -21.17 -8.95
C PRO A 240 -5.23 -20.17 -9.79
N CYS A 241 -4.00 -19.89 -9.38
CA CYS A 241 -2.94 -19.40 -10.24
C CYS A 241 -2.11 -20.57 -10.74
N TRP A 242 -1.27 -20.35 -11.73
CA TRP A 242 -0.36 -21.35 -12.26
C TRP A 242 1.06 -20.81 -12.30
N THR A 243 2.03 -21.69 -12.19
CA THR A 243 3.46 -21.33 -12.30
C THR A 243 4.13 -22.13 -13.38
N THR A 244 5.08 -21.48 -14.04
CA THR A 244 6.04 -22.06 -14.97
C THR A 244 7.34 -21.26 -14.89
N ASP A 245 8.36 -21.66 -15.63
CA ASP A 245 9.64 -20.96 -15.68
C ASP A 245 10.01 -20.62 -17.13
N THR A 246 10.83 -19.58 -17.29
CA THR A 246 11.58 -19.38 -18.54
C THR A 246 12.68 -20.46 -18.66
N ASN A 247 13.26 -20.60 -19.84
CA ASN A 247 14.36 -21.53 -20.11
C ASN A 247 15.44 -20.86 -20.98
N ALA A 248 16.50 -21.57 -21.30
CA ALA A 248 17.64 -21.04 -22.06
C ALA A 248 17.24 -20.53 -23.46
N GLU A 249 16.33 -21.24 -24.16
CA GLU A 249 15.85 -20.81 -25.49
C GLU A 249 15.06 -19.50 -25.41
N VAL A 250 14.22 -19.34 -24.36
CA VAL A 250 13.53 -18.07 -24.07
C VAL A 250 14.54 -16.94 -23.87
N HIS A 251 15.59 -17.21 -23.07
CA HIS A 251 16.63 -16.22 -22.78
C HIS A 251 17.41 -15.82 -24.03
N GLU A 252 17.70 -16.76 -24.95
CA GLU A 252 18.37 -16.47 -26.22
C GLU A 252 17.53 -15.52 -27.08
N VAL A 253 16.24 -15.81 -27.26
CA VAL A 253 15.32 -14.96 -28.01
C VAL A 253 15.22 -13.56 -27.38
N LEU A 254 15.08 -13.47 -26.06
CA LEU A 254 15.00 -12.16 -25.38
C LEU A 254 16.30 -11.36 -25.53
N ARG A 255 17.48 -12.03 -25.43
CA ARG A 255 18.78 -11.35 -25.62
C ARG A 255 18.95 -10.79 -27.04
N SER A 256 18.41 -11.46 -28.07
CA SER A 256 18.46 -10.95 -29.44
C SER A 256 17.75 -9.60 -29.61
N GLY A 257 16.79 -9.28 -28.77
CA GLY A 257 16.04 -8.04 -28.79
C GLY A 257 16.62 -6.91 -27.92
N LEU A 258 17.68 -7.14 -27.13
CA LEU A 258 18.20 -6.15 -26.18
C LEU A 258 18.65 -4.83 -26.82
N ALA A 259 19.22 -4.87 -28.04
CA ALA A 259 19.64 -3.69 -28.76
C ALA A 259 18.47 -2.74 -29.15
N ASP A 260 17.26 -3.29 -29.21
CA ASP A 260 16.02 -2.56 -29.46
C ASP A 260 15.20 -2.26 -28.20
N SER A 261 15.68 -2.69 -27.02
CA SER A 261 15.03 -2.36 -25.75
C SER A 261 15.20 -0.88 -25.42
N PRO A 262 14.13 -0.15 -25.10
CA PRO A 262 14.21 1.25 -24.72
C PRO A 262 15.02 1.50 -23.44
N LEU A 263 15.23 0.46 -22.62
CA LEU A 263 16.05 0.50 -21.41
C LEU A 263 17.56 0.50 -21.72
N TYR A 264 17.97 -0.08 -22.87
CA TYR A 264 19.38 -0.27 -23.23
C TYR A 264 19.81 0.51 -24.46
N ASN A 265 18.86 1.02 -25.27
CA ASN A 265 19.15 1.85 -26.44
C ASN A 265 19.21 3.37 -26.12
N GLY A 266 19.06 3.77 -24.85
CA GLY A 266 19.14 5.15 -24.39
C GLY A 266 17.85 5.98 -24.51
N GLN A 267 16.74 5.38 -24.95
CA GLN A 267 15.44 6.07 -25.02
C GLN A 267 14.89 6.37 -23.60
N ILE A 268 14.92 5.39 -22.70
CA ILE A 268 14.53 5.55 -21.29
C ILE A 268 15.78 5.85 -20.47
N LYS A 269 15.80 7.02 -19.84
CA LYS A 269 16.87 7.45 -18.92
C LYS A 269 16.42 7.41 -17.46
N SER A 270 15.12 7.31 -17.21
CA SER A 270 14.53 7.24 -15.88
C SER A 270 14.75 5.88 -15.23
N ILE A 271 14.84 5.87 -13.90
CA ILE A 271 15.07 4.66 -13.12
C ILE A 271 13.75 3.91 -12.95
N GLY A 272 13.79 2.60 -13.15
CA GLY A 272 12.66 1.69 -12.96
C GLY A 272 12.66 1.03 -11.57
N PRO A 273 11.56 0.36 -11.19
CA PRO A 273 11.43 -0.26 -9.87
C PRO A 273 12.41 -1.45 -9.69
N ARG A 274 13.19 -1.42 -8.63
CA ARG A 274 14.18 -2.44 -8.27
C ARG A 274 13.57 -3.82 -8.03
N TYR A 275 12.37 -3.86 -7.45
CA TYR A 275 11.72 -5.10 -6.98
C TYR A 275 10.70 -5.69 -7.95
N CYS A 276 10.50 -5.07 -9.10
CA CYS A 276 9.73 -5.60 -10.22
C CYS A 276 10.46 -5.32 -11.53
N PRO A 277 11.68 -5.86 -11.68
CA PRO A 277 12.46 -5.64 -12.90
C PRO A 277 11.77 -6.31 -14.08
N SER A 278 11.91 -5.72 -15.25
CA SER A 278 11.49 -6.37 -16.49
C SER A 278 12.31 -7.65 -16.74
N ILE A 279 11.79 -8.54 -17.58
CA ILE A 279 12.49 -9.80 -17.87
C ILE A 279 13.87 -9.55 -18.51
N GLU A 280 13.98 -8.54 -19.38
CA GLU A 280 15.26 -8.15 -19.95
C GLU A 280 16.24 -7.63 -18.90
N THR A 281 15.77 -6.91 -17.87
CA THR A 281 16.61 -6.47 -16.75
C THR A 281 17.09 -7.65 -15.91
N LYS A 282 16.23 -8.67 -15.68
CA LYS A 282 16.63 -9.89 -14.98
C LYS A 282 17.76 -10.62 -15.72
N LEU A 283 17.67 -10.71 -17.06
CA LEU A 283 18.69 -11.39 -17.88
C LEU A 283 20.04 -10.68 -17.84
N VAL A 284 20.05 -9.35 -17.76
CA VAL A 284 21.28 -8.56 -17.67
C VAL A 284 21.88 -8.59 -16.27
N THR A 285 21.02 -8.51 -15.24
CA THR A 285 21.46 -8.48 -13.83
C THR A 285 21.89 -9.85 -13.31
N PHE A 286 21.26 -10.92 -13.80
CA PHE A 286 21.49 -12.30 -13.38
C PHE A 286 21.79 -13.21 -14.59
N PRO A 287 22.91 -12.97 -15.32
CA PRO A 287 23.21 -13.67 -16.58
C PRO A 287 23.40 -15.17 -16.44
N ASP A 288 23.83 -15.64 -15.26
CA ASP A 288 24.09 -17.05 -14.94
C ASP A 288 22.84 -17.84 -14.52
N ARG A 289 21.67 -17.17 -14.44
CA ARG A 289 20.42 -17.86 -14.13
C ARG A 289 19.83 -18.52 -15.37
N ASP A 290 19.60 -19.84 -15.30
CA ASP A 290 19.05 -20.63 -16.40
C ASP A 290 17.54 -20.43 -16.58
N HIS A 291 16.84 -19.97 -15.53
CA HIS A 291 15.39 -19.78 -15.53
C HIS A 291 14.95 -18.66 -14.59
N HIS A 292 13.77 -18.10 -14.86
CA HIS A 292 13.07 -17.14 -14.02
C HIS A 292 11.62 -17.59 -13.84
N PRO A 293 11.09 -17.58 -12.60
CA PRO A 293 9.72 -18.00 -12.34
C PRO A 293 8.72 -17.01 -12.92
N LEU A 294 7.65 -17.56 -13.47
CA LEU A 294 6.49 -16.88 -14.02
C LEU A 294 5.23 -17.36 -13.31
N PHE A 295 4.31 -16.41 -13.05
CA PHE A 295 3.02 -16.70 -12.44
C PHE A 295 1.91 -16.25 -13.38
N LEU A 296 1.00 -17.16 -13.68
CA LEU A 296 -0.16 -16.90 -14.52
C LEU A 296 -1.38 -16.69 -13.61
N GLU A 297 -1.91 -15.48 -13.61
CA GLU A 297 -2.95 -15.02 -12.68
C GLU A 297 -4.23 -14.69 -13.45
N PRO A 298 -5.42 -15.25 -13.08
CA PRO A 298 -6.69 -14.92 -13.72
C PRO A 298 -7.09 -13.46 -13.45
N GLU A 299 -7.51 -12.75 -14.48
CA GLU A 299 -7.99 -11.36 -14.38
C GLU A 299 -9.46 -11.26 -13.91
N GLY A 300 -10.17 -12.38 -13.83
CA GLY A 300 -11.55 -12.45 -13.34
C GLY A 300 -12.20 -13.81 -13.54
N VAL A 301 -13.44 -13.95 -13.08
CA VAL A 301 -14.21 -15.19 -13.16
C VAL A 301 -14.74 -15.44 -14.56
N GLU A 302 -15.24 -14.39 -15.22
CA GLU A 302 -15.97 -14.46 -16.49
C GLU A 302 -15.11 -14.01 -17.69
N THR A 303 -13.79 -14.06 -17.56
CA THR A 303 -12.85 -13.70 -18.63
C THR A 303 -11.83 -14.79 -18.88
N ASN A 304 -11.38 -14.90 -20.13
CA ASN A 304 -10.25 -15.71 -20.50
C ASN A 304 -8.90 -14.95 -20.41
N GLU A 305 -8.92 -13.70 -19.94
CA GLU A 305 -7.72 -12.89 -19.82
C GLU A 305 -6.88 -13.35 -18.61
N LEU A 306 -5.61 -13.65 -18.85
CA LEU A 306 -4.63 -14.01 -17.85
C LEU A 306 -3.50 -12.98 -17.83
N TYR A 307 -3.03 -12.62 -16.64
CA TYR A 307 -1.87 -11.77 -16.38
C TYR A 307 -0.63 -12.62 -16.17
N LEU A 308 0.44 -12.38 -16.94
CA LEU A 308 1.70 -13.11 -16.80
C LEU A 308 2.68 -12.37 -15.91
N ASN A 309 2.57 -12.55 -14.60
CA ASN A 309 3.48 -11.97 -13.61
C ASN A 309 4.90 -12.53 -13.77
N GLY A 310 5.90 -11.66 -13.70
CA GLY A 310 7.31 -12.02 -13.87
C GLY A 310 7.86 -11.80 -15.28
N PHE A 311 6.99 -11.59 -16.28
CA PHE A 311 7.37 -11.33 -17.69
C PHE A 311 7.02 -9.90 -18.13
N SER A 312 7.22 -8.90 -17.26
CA SER A 312 7.15 -7.50 -17.68
C SER A 312 8.27 -7.23 -18.70
N SER A 313 7.95 -6.64 -19.83
CA SER A 313 8.91 -6.41 -20.91
C SER A 313 8.59 -5.16 -21.71
N SER A 314 9.61 -4.50 -22.20
CA SER A 314 9.52 -3.43 -23.18
C SER A 314 10.21 -3.76 -24.51
N LEU A 315 10.64 -5.00 -24.68
CA LEU A 315 11.22 -5.49 -25.93
C LEU A 315 10.25 -5.36 -27.11
N PRO A 316 10.71 -5.40 -28.37
CA PRO A 316 9.84 -5.46 -29.52
C PRO A 316 8.79 -6.57 -29.40
N MET A 317 7.56 -6.30 -29.86
CA MET A 317 6.41 -7.19 -29.69
C MET A 317 6.67 -8.60 -30.28
N ASN A 318 7.31 -8.68 -31.44
CA ASN A 318 7.68 -9.96 -32.04
C ASN A 318 8.66 -10.76 -31.18
N VAL A 319 9.61 -10.11 -30.54
CA VAL A 319 10.56 -10.76 -29.61
C VAL A 319 9.83 -11.28 -28.37
N GLN A 320 8.90 -10.51 -27.82
CA GLN A 320 8.09 -10.95 -26.66
C GLN A 320 7.28 -12.21 -27.01
N ILE A 321 6.58 -12.21 -28.13
CA ILE A 321 5.73 -13.33 -28.56
C ILE A 321 6.58 -14.56 -28.89
N GLU A 322 7.66 -14.40 -29.63
CA GLU A 322 8.53 -15.51 -30.01
C GLU A 322 9.23 -16.15 -28.79
N ALA A 323 9.65 -15.32 -27.83
CA ALA A 323 10.21 -15.82 -26.58
C ALA A 323 9.18 -16.62 -25.78
N LEU A 324 7.94 -16.15 -25.67
CA LEU A 324 6.88 -16.89 -24.97
C LEU A 324 6.57 -18.25 -25.62
N LYS A 325 6.58 -18.36 -26.93
CA LYS A 325 6.36 -19.61 -27.65
C LYS A 325 7.44 -20.69 -27.37
N ARG A 326 8.61 -20.30 -26.86
CA ARG A 326 9.66 -21.23 -26.41
C ARG A 326 9.39 -21.85 -25.04
N ILE A 327 8.36 -21.41 -24.34
CA ILE A 327 7.89 -22.05 -23.10
C ILE A 327 6.88 -23.14 -23.51
N PRO A 328 7.08 -24.42 -23.14
CA PRO A 328 6.23 -25.52 -23.61
C PRO A 328 4.74 -25.27 -23.45
N CYS A 329 4.29 -24.84 -22.28
CA CYS A 329 2.88 -24.55 -22.02
C CYS A 329 2.31 -23.34 -22.80
N PHE A 330 3.16 -22.55 -23.47
CA PHE A 330 2.79 -21.36 -24.25
C PHE A 330 3.07 -21.52 -25.77
N ARG A 331 3.35 -22.73 -26.27
CA ARG A 331 3.67 -22.95 -27.69
C ARG A 331 2.61 -22.45 -28.66
N ASP A 332 1.33 -22.46 -28.26
CA ASP A 332 0.17 -22.01 -29.07
C ASP A 332 -0.37 -20.65 -28.60
N ILE A 333 0.44 -19.87 -27.88
CA ILE A 333 0.00 -18.67 -27.16
C ILE A 333 -0.66 -17.63 -28.06
N VAL A 334 -1.81 -17.13 -27.61
CA VAL A 334 -2.48 -15.95 -28.15
C VAL A 334 -2.37 -14.81 -27.14
N VAL A 335 -1.83 -13.68 -27.59
CA VAL A 335 -1.61 -12.50 -26.75
C VAL A 335 -2.68 -11.47 -27.04
N TYR A 336 -3.44 -11.04 -26.00
CA TYR A 336 -4.41 -9.95 -26.13
C TYR A 336 -3.75 -8.58 -26.24
N ARG A 337 -2.65 -8.36 -25.52
CA ARG A 337 -1.80 -7.15 -25.61
C ARG A 337 -0.39 -7.43 -25.13
N PRO A 338 0.62 -6.81 -25.75
CA PRO A 338 2.02 -6.96 -25.36
C PRO A 338 2.32 -6.28 -24.03
N GLY A 339 3.44 -6.64 -23.42
CA GLY A 339 4.06 -5.88 -22.36
C GLY A 339 4.64 -4.56 -22.90
N TYR A 340 4.71 -3.55 -22.03
CA TYR A 340 5.31 -2.26 -22.34
C TYR A 340 5.94 -1.62 -21.10
N ALA A 341 6.93 -0.76 -21.32
CA ALA A 341 7.35 0.20 -20.31
C ALA A 341 6.56 1.49 -20.46
N ILE A 342 6.33 2.18 -19.34
CA ILE A 342 5.74 3.50 -19.32
C ILE A 342 6.58 4.46 -18.48
N GLU A 343 6.94 5.61 -19.07
CA GLU A 343 7.49 6.76 -18.39
C GLU A 343 6.40 7.78 -18.08
N TYR A 344 6.49 8.41 -16.94
CA TYR A 344 5.53 9.40 -16.47
C TYR A 344 6.20 10.40 -15.54
N ASP A 345 5.58 11.57 -15.34
CA ASP A 345 6.07 12.55 -14.39
C ASP A 345 5.65 12.21 -12.97
N PHE A 346 6.57 12.46 -12.04
CA PHE A 346 6.31 12.46 -10.60
C PHE A 346 6.90 13.74 -9.98
N PHE A 347 6.48 14.04 -8.77
CA PHE A 347 7.00 15.16 -7.99
C PHE A 347 7.77 14.61 -6.80
N ASP A 348 8.95 15.17 -6.56
CA ASP A 348 9.79 14.77 -5.43
C ASP A 348 9.02 14.94 -4.11
N PRO A 349 8.74 13.86 -3.36
CA PRO A 349 7.91 13.92 -2.17
C PRO A 349 8.54 14.69 -1.00
N THR A 350 9.83 15.02 -1.06
CA THR A 350 10.46 15.92 -0.08
C THR A 350 9.90 17.34 -0.12
N GLN A 351 9.19 17.69 -1.18
CA GLN A 351 8.44 18.96 -1.31
C GLN A 351 7.10 18.95 -0.57
N LEU A 352 6.76 17.86 0.12
CA LEU A 352 5.52 17.71 0.88
C LEU A 352 5.77 17.78 2.39
N HIS A 353 4.74 18.20 3.11
CA HIS A 353 4.59 17.96 4.54
C HIS A 353 4.15 16.51 4.82
N HIS A 354 4.24 16.05 6.05
CA HIS A 354 3.73 14.73 6.46
C HIS A 354 2.21 14.58 6.29
N SER A 355 1.48 15.69 6.17
CA SER A 355 0.06 15.72 5.80
C SER A 355 -0.18 15.45 4.31
N LEU A 356 0.88 15.31 3.50
CA LEU A 356 0.89 15.26 2.03
C LEU A 356 0.49 16.58 1.34
N GLU A 357 0.35 17.67 2.08
CA GLU A 357 0.21 19.02 1.55
C GLU A 357 1.55 19.52 0.99
N THR A 358 1.55 20.24 -0.14
CA THR A 358 2.76 20.80 -0.71
C THR A 358 3.29 21.96 0.14
N LYS A 359 4.62 22.07 0.26
CA LYS A 359 5.27 23.18 0.97
C LYS A 359 5.13 24.52 0.23
N ALA A 360 5.00 24.47 -1.10
CA ALA A 360 4.95 25.65 -1.95
C ALA A 360 3.55 26.28 -2.06
N VAL A 361 2.48 25.45 -2.03
CA VAL A 361 1.11 25.91 -2.26
C VAL A 361 0.19 25.32 -1.20
N SER A 362 -0.37 26.19 -0.37
CA SER A 362 -1.31 25.80 0.67
C SER A 362 -2.62 25.30 0.08
N GLY A 363 -3.15 24.18 0.61
CA GLY A 363 -4.35 23.50 0.14
C GLY A 363 -4.14 22.58 -1.05
N LEU A 364 -2.92 22.44 -1.58
CA LEU A 364 -2.59 21.50 -2.65
C LEU A 364 -1.91 20.26 -2.07
N PHE A 365 -2.51 19.07 -2.31
CA PHE A 365 -2.05 17.77 -1.80
C PHE A 365 -1.68 16.83 -2.94
N PHE A 366 -0.68 15.97 -2.73
CA PHE A 366 -0.31 14.93 -3.68
C PHE A 366 -0.40 13.55 -3.01
N ALA A 367 -0.94 12.56 -3.74
CA ALA A 367 -1.03 11.20 -3.24
C ALA A 367 -0.86 10.14 -4.33
N GLY A 368 -0.25 9.03 -3.95
CA GLY A 368 -0.06 7.87 -4.82
C GLY A 368 1.17 7.97 -5.70
N GLN A 369 1.07 7.51 -6.94
CA GLN A 369 2.21 7.33 -7.83
C GLN A 369 2.90 8.65 -8.22
N VAL A 370 2.19 9.76 -8.18
CA VAL A 370 2.76 11.11 -8.40
C VAL A 370 3.81 11.49 -7.36
N ASN A 371 3.86 10.80 -6.21
CA ASN A 371 4.89 10.93 -5.18
C ASN A 371 6.04 9.91 -5.35
N GLY A 372 6.14 9.28 -6.52
CA GLY A 372 7.20 8.31 -6.81
C GLY A 372 7.01 6.93 -6.16
N THR A 373 5.80 6.55 -5.76
CA THR A 373 5.50 5.21 -5.25
C THR A 373 5.00 4.28 -6.36
N THR A 374 5.12 2.95 -6.16
CA THR A 374 4.48 1.94 -7.01
C THR A 374 3.75 0.92 -6.15
N GLY A 375 2.44 0.80 -6.36
CA GLY A 375 1.55 -0.14 -5.71
C GLY A 375 0.20 0.48 -5.39
N TYR A 376 -0.84 -0.35 -5.47
CA TYR A 376 -2.22 0.09 -5.24
C TYR A 376 -2.45 0.48 -3.79
N GLU A 377 -1.86 -0.28 -2.88
CA GLU A 377 -2.01 -0.14 -1.43
C GLU A 377 -1.28 1.11 -0.93
N GLU A 378 -0.06 1.36 -1.43
CA GLU A 378 0.69 2.58 -1.14
C GLU A 378 -0.05 3.82 -1.65
N ALA A 379 -0.67 3.71 -2.84
CA ALA A 379 -1.46 4.80 -3.41
C ALA A 379 -2.74 5.05 -2.59
N ALA A 380 -3.47 3.98 -2.23
CA ALA A 380 -4.69 4.07 -1.43
C ALA A 380 -4.43 4.64 -0.02
N GLY A 381 -3.38 4.19 0.67
CA GLY A 381 -3.00 4.73 1.98
C GLY A 381 -2.67 6.21 1.94
N GLN A 382 -1.88 6.65 0.94
CA GLN A 382 -1.61 8.08 0.73
C GLN A 382 -2.88 8.85 0.39
N GLY A 383 -3.75 8.29 -0.48
CA GLY A 383 -5.01 8.90 -0.87
C GLY A 383 -5.92 9.14 0.32
N LEU A 384 -6.08 8.13 1.17
CA LEU A 384 -6.87 8.24 2.40
C LEU A 384 -6.35 9.37 3.30
N MET A 385 -5.04 9.41 3.55
CA MET A 385 -4.43 10.46 4.38
C MET A 385 -4.57 11.85 3.76
N ALA A 386 -4.36 11.99 2.45
CA ALA A 386 -4.53 13.26 1.74
C ALA A 386 -5.99 13.73 1.77
N GLY A 387 -6.96 12.83 1.58
CA GLY A 387 -8.38 13.12 1.65
C GLY A 387 -8.83 13.59 3.03
N ILE A 388 -8.38 12.91 4.09
CA ILE A 388 -8.62 13.33 5.49
C ILE A 388 -8.03 14.72 5.72
N ASN A 389 -6.78 14.96 5.34
CA ASN A 389 -6.10 16.23 5.56
C ASN A 389 -6.68 17.38 4.71
N ALA A 390 -7.13 17.09 3.50
CA ALA A 390 -7.85 18.07 2.68
C ALA A 390 -9.17 18.51 3.34
N ALA A 391 -9.93 17.56 3.91
CA ALA A 391 -11.16 17.90 4.65
C ALA A 391 -10.85 18.68 5.93
N LEU A 392 -9.85 18.29 6.71
CA LEU A 392 -9.41 19.00 7.90
C LEU A 392 -8.96 20.44 7.57
N LYS A 393 -8.24 20.63 6.46
CA LYS A 393 -7.82 21.96 5.96
C LYS A 393 -9.03 22.85 5.69
N CYS A 394 -10.09 22.30 5.10
CA CYS A 394 -11.33 23.05 4.83
C CYS A 394 -12.05 23.50 6.10
N THR A 395 -11.88 22.82 7.22
CA THR A 395 -12.46 23.21 8.52
C THR A 395 -11.52 24.04 9.38
N GLY A 396 -10.28 24.29 8.93
CA GLY A 396 -9.25 24.98 9.71
C GLY A 396 -8.73 24.16 10.89
N SER A 397 -8.87 22.83 10.82
CA SER A 397 -8.40 21.89 11.85
C SER A 397 -6.92 21.55 11.64
N GLU A 398 -6.25 21.11 12.70
CA GLU A 398 -4.86 20.65 12.64
C GLU A 398 -4.72 19.42 11.74
N PRO A 399 -3.61 19.31 11.00
CA PRO A 399 -3.34 18.16 10.15
C PRO A 399 -3.25 16.85 10.95
N PHE A 400 -3.75 15.77 10.36
CA PHE A 400 -3.58 14.43 10.87
C PHE A 400 -2.34 13.76 10.27
N VAL A 401 -1.43 13.32 11.11
CA VAL A 401 -0.20 12.62 10.75
C VAL A 401 -0.09 11.34 11.54
N LEU A 402 0.21 10.23 10.88
CA LEU A 402 0.53 8.96 11.52
C LEU A 402 2.04 8.82 11.68
N HIS A 403 2.47 8.41 12.86
CA HIS A 403 3.87 8.15 13.15
C HIS A 403 4.31 6.74 12.73
N ARG A 404 5.63 6.51 12.67
CA ARG A 404 6.24 5.26 12.23
C ARG A 404 5.95 4.06 13.15
N ASP A 405 5.64 4.31 14.40
CA ASP A 405 5.24 3.32 15.42
C ASP A 405 3.73 3.07 15.48
N GLU A 406 2.94 3.88 14.76
CA GLU A 406 1.49 3.76 14.72
C GLU A 406 0.98 2.99 13.51
N ALA A 407 1.62 3.14 12.33
CA ALA A 407 1.15 2.53 11.09
C ALA A 407 2.24 2.35 10.03
N TYR A 408 2.12 1.33 9.18
CA TYR A 408 2.89 1.23 7.92
C TYR A 408 2.62 2.42 7.00
N ILE A 409 1.41 2.99 7.01
CA ILE A 409 1.08 4.23 6.30
C ILE A 409 1.94 5.37 6.84
N GLY A 410 2.17 5.45 8.15
CA GLY A 410 3.09 6.42 8.75
C GLY A 410 4.54 6.21 8.31
N VAL A 411 5.03 4.96 8.29
CA VAL A 411 6.36 4.62 7.78
C VAL A 411 6.49 5.02 6.30
N LEU A 412 5.49 4.72 5.47
CA LEU A 412 5.45 5.07 4.06
C LEU A 412 5.60 6.59 3.84
N ILE A 413 4.76 7.37 4.49
CA ILE A 413 4.75 8.82 4.31
C ILE A 413 6.04 9.45 4.85
N ASP A 414 6.50 9.03 6.03
CA ASP A 414 7.74 9.53 6.59
C ASP A 414 8.95 9.22 5.69
N ASP A 415 9.07 7.99 5.17
CA ASP A 415 10.13 7.64 4.21
C ASP A 415 10.11 8.55 2.97
N LEU A 416 8.92 8.81 2.41
CA LEU A 416 8.76 9.65 1.22
C LEU A 416 9.22 11.09 1.49
N VAL A 417 8.69 11.72 2.52
CA VAL A 417 8.91 13.16 2.74
C VAL A 417 10.26 13.49 3.36
N THR A 418 10.91 12.52 4.04
CA THR A 418 12.22 12.72 4.67
C THR A 418 13.39 12.21 3.83
N LYS A 419 13.22 11.06 3.16
CA LYS A 419 14.29 10.43 2.38
C LYS A 419 14.22 10.75 0.89
N GLY A 420 13.03 11.13 0.40
CA GLY A 420 12.79 11.24 -1.03
C GLY A 420 12.80 9.86 -1.72
N VAL A 421 12.84 9.87 -3.04
CA VAL A 421 12.84 8.66 -3.86
C VAL A 421 13.82 8.81 -5.02
N ASP A 422 14.81 7.92 -5.09
CA ASP A 422 15.73 7.79 -6.21
C ASP A 422 15.19 6.79 -7.25
N GLU A 423 14.40 5.83 -6.80
CA GLU A 423 13.72 4.80 -7.60
C GLU A 423 12.26 4.68 -7.14
N PRO A 424 11.34 4.11 -7.94
CA PRO A 424 9.96 3.92 -7.53
C PRO A 424 9.86 3.19 -6.17
N TYR A 425 9.37 3.92 -5.16
CA TYR A 425 9.26 3.42 -3.79
C TYR A 425 8.25 2.29 -3.68
N ARG A 426 8.60 1.27 -2.90
CA ARG A 426 7.73 0.16 -2.54
C ARG A 426 7.86 -0.15 -1.06
N MET A 427 6.73 -0.42 -0.40
CA MET A 427 6.74 -0.82 1.00
C MET A 427 7.16 -2.28 1.17
N PHE A 428 8.00 -2.51 2.17
CA PHE A 428 8.43 -3.83 2.66
C PHE A 428 8.43 -3.85 4.18
N THR A 429 8.27 -5.04 4.76
CA THR A 429 8.32 -5.20 6.21
C THR A 429 9.66 -4.78 6.82
N SER A 430 10.75 -4.82 6.05
CA SER A 430 12.08 -4.37 6.50
C SER A 430 12.20 -2.85 6.68
N ARG A 431 11.27 -2.07 6.15
CA ARG A 431 11.27 -0.60 6.31
C ARG A 431 10.68 -0.16 7.65
N ALA A 432 9.88 -1.02 8.29
CA ALA A 432 9.28 -0.74 9.59
C ALA A 432 10.19 -1.26 10.71
N GLU A 433 10.57 -0.38 11.63
CA GLU A 433 11.38 -0.69 12.80
C GLU A 433 10.56 -1.44 13.86
N TYR A 434 9.27 -1.09 14.00
CA TYR A 434 8.35 -1.57 15.04
C TYR A 434 7.35 -2.60 14.51
N ARG A 435 7.83 -3.63 13.79
CA ARG A 435 6.97 -4.60 13.08
C ARG A 435 6.03 -5.38 14.00
N ILE A 436 6.42 -5.61 15.24
CA ILE A 436 5.60 -6.32 16.23
C ILE A 436 4.44 -5.43 16.70
N LEU A 437 4.61 -4.12 16.72
CA LEU A 437 3.53 -3.19 16.99
C LEU A 437 2.57 -3.05 15.79
N LEU A 438 3.10 -3.13 14.55
CA LEU A 438 2.39 -2.83 13.29
C LEU A 438 1.82 -4.08 12.60
N ARG A 439 1.30 -5.05 13.36
CA ARG A 439 0.76 -6.29 12.79
C ARG A 439 -0.55 -6.02 12.04
N GLN A 440 -0.86 -6.91 11.07
CA GLN A 440 -2.13 -6.84 10.33
C GLN A 440 -3.35 -7.17 11.21
N ASP A 441 -3.18 -8.03 12.22
CA ASP A 441 -4.24 -8.48 13.13
C ASP A 441 -4.73 -7.40 14.10
N ASN A 442 -3.87 -6.41 14.42
CA ASN A 442 -4.17 -5.36 15.40
C ASN A 442 -4.37 -3.97 14.77
N ALA A 443 -4.48 -3.85 13.46
CA ALA A 443 -4.62 -2.54 12.80
C ALA A 443 -5.90 -1.80 13.28
N ASP A 444 -6.99 -2.54 13.51
CA ASP A 444 -8.22 -1.99 14.08
C ASP A 444 -8.02 -1.42 15.49
N ILE A 445 -7.29 -2.13 16.34
CA ILE A 445 -7.02 -1.68 17.73
C ILE A 445 -6.20 -0.37 17.73
N ARG A 446 -5.30 -0.21 16.78
CA ARG A 446 -4.45 0.99 16.64
C ARG A 446 -5.18 2.18 16.01
N LEU A 447 -5.98 1.96 14.97
CA LEU A 447 -6.38 3.01 14.04
C LEU A 447 -7.89 3.30 14.01
N THR A 448 -8.77 2.37 14.41
CA THR A 448 -10.22 2.64 14.46
C THR A 448 -10.61 3.81 15.38
N PRO A 449 -9.90 4.11 16.50
CA PRO A 449 -10.17 5.34 17.25
C PRO A 449 -9.99 6.63 16.46
N TYR A 450 -9.08 6.68 15.48
CA TYR A 450 -8.95 7.81 14.58
C TYR A 450 -10.12 7.88 13.58
N ALA A 451 -10.56 6.72 13.06
CA ALA A 451 -11.75 6.67 12.18
C ALA A 451 -13.01 7.16 12.91
N GLU A 452 -13.16 6.82 14.20
CA GLU A 452 -14.23 7.33 15.05
C GLU A 452 -14.15 8.86 15.19
N LYS A 453 -12.97 9.38 15.53
CA LYS A 453 -12.71 10.82 15.69
C LYS A 453 -13.07 11.63 14.43
N PHE A 454 -12.84 11.08 13.26
CA PHE A 454 -13.09 11.75 11.98
C PHE A 454 -14.48 11.45 11.37
N GLY A 455 -15.31 10.65 12.05
CA GLY A 455 -16.62 10.24 11.54
C GLY A 455 -16.56 9.29 10.34
N LEU A 456 -15.42 8.62 10.13
CA LEU A 456 -15.22 7.64 9.06
C LEU A 456 -15.61 6.22 9.45
N ALA A 457 -15.75 5.93 10.75
CA ALA A 457 -16.22 4.66 11.25
C ALA A 457 -17.75 4.62 11.30
N THR A 458 -18.36 3.58 10.70
CA THR A 458 -19.80 3.33 10.81
C THR A 458 -20.16 2.84 12.23
N ALA A 459 -21.43 2.96 12.61
CA ALA A 459 -21.92 2.44 13.90
C ALA A 459 -21.65 0.92 14.03
N GLU A 460 -21.81 0.15 12.97
CA GLU A 460 -21.50 -1.28 12.94
C GLU A 460 -20.01 -1.54 13.18
N ARG A 461 -19.12 -0.78 12.53
CA ARG A 461 -17.66 -0.89 12.74
C ARG A 461 -17.29 -0.62 14.21
N LEU A 462 -17.83 0.43 14.80
CA LEU A 462 -17.57 0.76 16.19
C LEU A 462 -18.09 -0.32 17.15
N GLN A 463 -19.29 -0.83 16.91
CA GLN A 463 -19.86 -1.91 17.72
C GLN A 463 -18.97 -3.16 17.68
N ARG A 464 -18.56 -3.62 16.49
CA ARG A 464 -17.67 -4.78 16.33
C ARG A 464 -16.30 -4.53 16.97
N PHE A 465 -15.72 -3.35 16.75
CA PHE A 465 -14.44 -2.94 17.33
C PHE A 465 -14.46 -3.00 18.87
N HIS A 466 -15.46 -2.39 19.52
CA HIS A 466 -15.58 -2.41 20.97
C HIS A 466 -15.83 -3.83 21.51
N ALA A 467 -16.67 -4.61 20.84
CA ALA A 467 -16.91 -6.00 21.21
C ALA A 467 -15.63 -6.84 21.15
N LYS A 468 -14.88 -6.76 20.04
CA LYS A 468 -13.60 -7.47 19.85
C LYS A 468 -12.57 -7.04 20.91
N LYS A 469 -12.38 -5.73 21.10
CA LYS A 469 -11.43 -5.18 22.06
C LYS A 469 -11.71 -5.64 23.48
N ASN A 470 -12.97 -5.60 23.92
CA ASN A 470 -13.38 -6.05 25.23
C ASN A 470 -13.14 -7.55 25.41
N LYS A 471 -13.53 -8.36 24.41
CA LYS A 471 -13.33 -9.81 24.45
C LYS A 471 -11.87 -10.22 24.48
N ILE A 472 -10.99 -9.55 23.74
CA ILE A 472 -9.53 -9.78 23.84
C ILE A 472 -9.07 -9.55 25.30
N GLY A 473 -9.51 -8.46 25.94
CA GLY A 473 -9.21 -8.18 27.34
C GLY A 473 -9.72 -9.29 28.29
N GLU A 474 -10.98 -9.71 28.13
CA GLU A 474 -11.59 -10.77 28.92
C GLU A 474 -10.85 -12.12 28.79
N ILE A 475 -10.42 -12.49 27.56
CA ILE A 475 -9.62 -13.71 27.31
C ILE A 475 -8.28 -13.63 28.06
N ILE A 476 -7.58 -12.49 27.91
CA ILE A 476 -6.29 -12.28 28.58
C ILE A 476 -6.44 -12.33 30.11
N ASP A 477 -7.47 -11.71 30.66
CA ASP A 477 -7.72 -11.68 32.10
C ASP A 477 -8.11 -13.05 32.62
N PHE A 478 -8.93 -13.82 31.90
CA PHE A 478 -9.21 -15.21 32.22
C PHE A 478 -7.91 -16.01 32.32
N CYS A 479 -7.04 -15.91 31.29
CA CYS A 479 -5.77 -16.64 31.29
C CYS A 479 -4.83 -16.23 32.44
N LYS A 480 -4.81 -14.95 32.82
CA LYS A 480 -4.02 -14.45 33.96
C LYS A 480 -4.56 -14.94 35.31
N GLN A 481 -5.85 -15.18 35.42
CA GLN A 481 -6.49 -15.60 36.67
C GLN A 481 -6.56 -17.12 36.83
N TYR A 482 -6.72 -17.87 35.73
CA TYR A 482 -6.95 -19.31 35.76
C TYR A 482 -5.69 -20.10 36.14
N PRO A 483 -5.71 -20.84 37.30
CA PRO A 483 -4.58 -21.66 37.73
C PRO A 483 -4.61 -23.03 37.04
N ILE A 484 -3.47 -23.51 36.61
CA ILE A 484 -3.27 -24.85 36.05
C ILE A 484 -2.40 -25.69 36.98
N LYS A 485 -2.82 -26.92 37.27
CA LYS A 485 -2.01 -27.87 38.04
C LYS A 485 -1.37 -28.90 37.12
N PRO A 486 -0.19 -29.45 37.51
CA PRO A 486 0.49 -30.47 36.69
C PRO A 486 -0.38 -31.66 36.31
N ASN A 487 -1.18 -32.18 37.27
CA ASN A 487 -2.04 -33.34 37.03
C ASN A 487 -3.17 -33.09 36.02
N ASP A 488 -3.55 -31.83 35.79
CA ASP A 488 -4.68 -31.48 34.92
C ASP A 488 -4.24 -31.37 33.45
N ILE A 489 -2.93 -31.19 33.17
CA ILE A 489 -2.45 -30.82 31.83
C ILE A 489 -1.23 -31.59 31.32
N ASN A 490 -0.45 -32.27 32.22
CA ASN A 490 0.81 -32.85 31.83
C ASN A 490 0.70 -33.95 30.73
N ALA A 491 -0.34 -34.78 30.76
CA ALA A 491 -0.59 -35.78 29.73
C ALA A 491 -0.72 -35.10 28.33
N PHE A 492 -1.45 -34.00 28.26
CA PHE A 492 -1.60 -33.23 27.03
C PHE A 492 -0.28 -32.54 26.62
N LEU A 493 0.49 -32.01 27.58
CA LEU A 493 1.78 -31.39 27.29
C LEU A 493 2.78 -32.37 26.69
N GLU A 494 2.79 -33.61 27.18
CA GLU A 494 3.61 -34.71 26.62
C GLU A 494 3.15 -35.08 25.21
N GLU A 495 1.83 -35.19 24.99
CA GLU A 495 1.24 -35.48 23.68
C GLU A 495 1.64 -34.44 22.62
N VAL A 496 1.61 -33.16 22.95
CA VAL A 496 1.99 -32.07 22.02
C VAL A 496 3.50 -31.81 21.96
N GLY A 497 4.30 -32.62 22.65
CA GLY A 497 5.78 -32.58 22.58
C GLY A 497 6.40 -31.38 23.33
N THR A 498 5.79 -30.94 24.44
CA THR A 498 6.36 -29.89 25.30
C THR A 498 6.60 -30.40 26.72
N THR A 499 7.49 -29.73 27.47
CA THR A 499 7.92 -30.17 28.80
C THR A 499 6.76 -30.14 29.81
N PRO A 500 6.52 -31.24 30.57
CA PRO A 500 5.55 -31.27 31.65
C PRO A 500 5.80 -30.19 32.72
N LEU A 501 4.74 -29.74 33.37
CA LEU A 501 4.82 -28.83 34.50
C LEU A 501 5.31 -29.56 35.77
N GLN A 502 6.25 -28.97 36.48
CA GLN A 502 6.69 -29.44 37.81
C GLN A 502 5.86 -28.84 38.95
N ARG A 503 5.31 -27.64 38.72
CA ARG A 503 4.47 -26.89 39.67
C ARG A 503 3.34 -26.17 38.92
N GLY A 504 2.28 -25.83 39.66
CA GLY A 504 1.19 -25.04 39.07
C GLY A 504 1.65 -23.68 38.54
N CYS A 505 1.02 -23.24 37.48
CA CYS A 505 1.23 -21.93 36.88
C CYS A 505 -0.10 -21.31 36.44
N LYS A 506 -0.09 -20.09 35.89
CA LYS A 506 -1.26 -19.49 35.27
C LYS A 506 -1.35 -19.94 33.80
N LEU A 507 -2.56 -19.98 33.26
CA LEU A 507 -2.79 -20.29 31.85
C LEU A 507 -2.03 -19.32 30.95
N PHE A 508 -1.95 -18.04 31.34
CA PHE A 508 -1.17 -17.00 30.67
C PHE A 508 0.32 -17.36 30.51
N ASP A 509 0.94 -17.97 31.53
CA ASP A 509 2.35 -18.37 31.45
C ASP A 509 2.54 -19.58 30.53
N LEU A 510 1.54 -20.47 30.50
CA LEU A 510 1.58 -21.70 29.72
C LEU A 510 1.46 -21.42 28.21
N ILE A 511 0.60 -20.48 27.79
CA ILE A 511 0.36 -20.17 26.37
C ILE A 511 1.61 -19.62 25.66
N ASN A 512 2.60 -19.12 26.37
CA ASN A 512 3.86 -18.64 25.79
C ASN A 512 4.69 -19.77 25.12
N ARG A 513 4.31 -21.04 25.32
CA ARG A 513 5.01 -22.16 24.67
C ARG A 513 4.60 -22.28 23.19
N PRO A 514 5.55 -22.41 22.24
CA PRO A 514 5.26 -22.42 20.81
C PRO A 514 4.29 -23.53 20.35
N GLN A 515 4.31 -24.69 21.03
CA GLN A 515 3.48 -25.85 20.70
C GLN A 515 2.00 -25.69 21.05
N LEU A 516 1.67 -24.73 21.93
CA LEU A 516 0.32 -24.52 22.46
C LEU A 516 -0.41 -23.42 21.71
N SER A 517 -1.73 -23.55 21.61
CA SER A 517 -2.64 -22.50 21.19
C SER A 517 -3.83 -22.43 22.14
N LEU A 518 -4.56 -21.31 22.17
CA LEU A 518 -5.74 -21.15 23.02
C LEU A 518 -6.80 -22.22 22.69
N LEU A 519 -7.03 -22.51 21.42
CA LEU A 519 -7.99 -23.53 20.98
C LEU A 519 -7.58 -24.92 21.45
N LYS A 520 -6.31 -25.31 21.29
CA LYS A 520 -5.81 -26.60 21.79
C LYS A 520 -5.93 -26.74 23.32
N LEU A 521 -5.71 -25.65 24.04
CA LEU A 521 -5.86 -25.63 25.50
C LEU A 521 -7.34 -25.69 25.91
N ALA A 522 -8.25 -25.10 25.15
CA ALA A 522 -9.68 -25.21 25.37
C ALA A 522 -10.19 -26.67 25.21
N ASP A 523 -9.60 -27.46 24.31
CA ASP A 523 -9.99 -28.86 24.12
C ASP A 523 -9.75 -29.74 25.36
N VAL A 524 -8.83 -29.32 26.25
CA VAL A 524 -8.48 -30.07 27.47
C VAL A 524 -8.87 -29.37 28.78
N ILE A 525 -9.28 -28.10 28.70
CA ILE A 525 -9.69 -27.28 29.87
C ILE A 525 -11.15 -26.88 29.69
N ALA A 526 -12.08 -27.72 30.20
CA ALA A 526 -13.52 -27.52 30.00
C ALA A 526 -14.03 -26.11 30.39
N PRO A 527 -13.68 -25.50 31.55
CA PRO A 527 -14.11 -24.14 31.85
C PRO A 527 -13.60 -23.08 30.87
N PHE A 528 -12.45 -23.30 30.28
CA PHE A 528 -11.92 -22.39 29.25
C PHE A 528 -12.62 -22.57 27.91
N LYS A 529 -12.98 -23.80 27.58
CA LYS A 529 -13.77 -24.09 26.38
C LYS A 529 -15.14 -23.41 26.45
N GLU A 530 -15.87 -23.61 27.57
CA GLU A 530 -17.16 -22.95 27.78
C GLU A 530 -17.08 -21.43 27.67
N PHE A 531 -15.98 -20.85 28.17
CA PHE A 531 -15.74 -19.41 28.07
C PHE A 531 -15.50 -18.98 26.62
N LEU A 532 -14.71 -19.71 25.82
CA LEU A 532 -14.44 -19.38 24.41
C LEU A 532 -15.68 -19.62 23.53
N ASP A 533 -16.44 -20.70 23.78
CA ASP A 533 -17.65 -21.04 23.03
C ASP A 533 -18.77 -19.99 23.19
N ALA A 534 -18.73 -19.20 24.26
CA ALA A 534 -19.65 -18.08 24.49
C ALA A 534 -19.32 -16.83 23.60
N ILE A 535 -18.20 -16.82 22.87
CA ILE A 535 -17.84 -15.74 21.95
C ILE A 535 -18.54 -16.00 20.62
N THR A 536 -19.55 -15.17 20.30
CA THR A 536 -20.42 -15.40 19.14
C THR A 536 -20.07 -14.57 17.90
N SER A 537 -19.37 -13.45 18.07
CA SER A 537 -19.02 -12.54 16.97
C SER A 537 -17.53 -12.53 16.72
N ASP A 538 -17.11 -12.77 15.49
CA ASP A 538 -15.71 -12.75 15.04
C ASP A 538 -14.78 -13.55 15.98
N ALA A 539 -15.25 -14.71 16.48
CA ALA A 539 -14.60 -15.50 17.51
C ALA A 539 -13.17 -15.89 17.14
N GLU A 540 -12.97 -16.39 15.93
CA GLU A 540 -11.67 -16.85 15.44
C GLU A 540 -10.64 -15.72 15.42
N GLU A 541 -10.95 -14.57 14.82
CA GLU A 541 -10.06 -13.39 14.77
C GLU A 541 -9.80 -12.83 16.20
N THR A 542 -10.78 -12.89 17.07
CA THR A 542 -10.66 -12.39 18.44
C THR A 542 -9.75 -13.27 19.29
N ILE A 543 -9.92 -14.61 19.20
CA ILE A 543 -9.10 -15.59 19.90
C ILE A 543 -7.64 -15.55 19.39
N GLU A 544 -7.46 -15.50 18.07
CA GLU A 544 -6.13 -15.36 17.45
C GLU A 544 -5.42 -14.09 17.92
N ALA A 545 -6.11 -12.94 17.92
CA ALA A 545 -5.54 -11.67 18.36
C ALA A 545 -5.15 -11.72 19.86
N ALA A 546 -5.97 -12.33 20.72
CA ALA A 546 -5.66 -12.50 22.13
C ALA A 546 -4.44 -13.43 22.34
N GLU A 547 -4.35 -14.51 21.58
CA GLU A 547 -3.20 -15.43 21.62
C GLU A 547 -1.90 -14.73 21.22
N ILE A 548 -1.94 -13.96 20.12
CA ILE A 548 -0.77 -13.21 19.63
C ILE A 548 -0.33 -12.18 20.68
N GLU A 549 -1.27 -11.43 21.25
CA GLU A 549 -0.97 -10.40 22.26
C GLU A 549 -0.29 -11.02 23.49
N MET A 550 -0.74 -12.20 23.94
CA MET A 550 -0.13 -12.90 25.07
C MET A 550 1.26 -13.46 24.73
N LYS A 551 1.39 -14.18 23.61
CA LYS A 551 2.67 -14.78 23.19
C LYS A 551 3.76 -13.76 22.93
N TYR A 552 3.38 -12.58 22.43
CA TYR A 552 4.34 -11.53 22.05
C TYR A 552 4.44 -10.41 23.08
N HIS A 553 3.76 -10.49 24.23
CA HIS A 553 3.68 -9.40 25.21
C HIS A 553 5.05 -8.81 25.61
N GLY A 554 6.07 -9.67 25.82
CA GLY A 554 7.42 -9.23 26.17
C GLY A 554 8.15 -8.52 25.03
N TYR A 555 7.90 -8.90 23.78
CA TYR A 555 8.43 -8.23 22.60
C TYR A 555 7.72 -6.90 22.35
N ILE A 556 6.40 -6.88 22.47
CA ILE A 556 5.54 -5.69 22.37
C ILE A 556 6.00 -4.63 23.38
N ALA A 557 6.20 -5.02 24.64
CA ALA A 557 6.66 -4.10 25.68
C ALA A 557 8.03 -3.48 25.36
N ARG A 558 8.96 -4.28 24.84
CA ARG A 558 10.29 -3.80 24.43
C ARG A 558 10.24 -2.84 23.25
N GLU A 559 9.49 -3.19 22.18
CA GLU A 559 9.35 -2.28 21.02
C GLU A 559 8.66 -0.98 21.42
N ARG A 560 7.63 -1.04 22.28
CA ARG A 560 6.96 0.16 22.77
C ARG A 560 7.91 1.07 23.55
N ALA A 561 8.74 0.51 24.44
CA ALA A 561 9.74 1.28 25.16
C ALA A 561 10.82 1.91 24.24
N MET A 562 11.13 1.26 23.12
CA MET A 562 12.01 1.83 22.09
C MET A 562 11.31 2.96 21.32
N ALA A 563 10.06 2.77 20.94
CA ALA A 563 9.24 3.78 20.26
C ALA A 563 9.08 5.04 21.12
N ASP A 564 8.77 4.88 22.42
CA ASP A 564 8.64 5.99 23.40
C ASP A 564 9.93 6.83 23.51
N LYS A 565 11.09 6.19 23.41
CA LYS A 565 12.38 6.92 23.39
C LYS A 565 12.54 7.76 22.12
N MET A 566 12.19 7.20 20.96
CA MET A 566 12.27 7.92 19.68
C MET A 566 11.23 9.05 19.62
N GLN A 567 10.05 8.86 20.19
CA GLN A 567 9.01 9.89 20.24
C GLN A 567 9.47 11.16 21.00
N ARG A 568 10.39 11.04 21.94
CA ARG A 568 11.00 12.22 22.59
C ARG A 568 11.77 13.09 21.58
N LEU A 569 12.42 12.49 20.59
CA LEU A 569 13.09 13.22 19.51
C LEU A 569 12.11 13.77 18.48
N GLU A 570 10.95 13.10 18.27
CA GLU A 570 9.84 13.61 17.45
C GLU A 570 9.23 14.88 18.04
N ASN A 571 9.21 15.00 19.36
CA ASN A 571 8.70 16.20 20.04
C ASN A 571 9.68 17.39 19.99
N ILE A 572 10.89 17.20 19.51
CA ILE A 572 11.87 18.30 19.37
C ILE A 572 11.73 18.91 17.98
N LYS A 573 10.94 19.99 17.89
CA LYS A 573 10.77 20.75 16.65
C LYS A 573 12.03 21.52 16.33
N ILE A 574 12.51 21.42 15.08
CA ILE A 574 13.73 22.09 14.61
C ILE A 574 13.51 22.97 13.39
N ARG A 575 12.35 22.84 12.69
CA ARG A 575 12.05 23.67 11.52
C ARG A 575 12.11 25.16 11.87
N GLY A 576 12.85 25.94 11.05
CA GLY A 576 13.03 27.37 11.24
C GLY A 576 13.90 27.78 12.42
N HIS A 577 14.48 26.83 13.18
CA HIS A 577 15.41 27.12 14.27
C HIS A 577 16.85 27.28 13.81
N PHE A 578 17.22 26.71 12.65
CA PHE A 578 18.59 26.65 12.19
C PHE A 578 18.75 27.17 10.77
N ASP A 579 19.77 28.00 10.57
CA ASP A 579 20.40 28.18 9.27
C ASP A 579 21.49 27.11 9.12
N TYR A 580 21.10 25.96 8.54
CA TYR A 580 21.98 24.78 8.46
C TYR A 580 23.28 25.07 7.69
N ASP A 581 23.24 25.97 6.69
CA ASP A 581 24.43 26.32 5.90
C ASP A 581 25.49 27.04 6.72
N SER A 582 25.09 27.77 7.77
CA SER A 582 25.99 28.47 8.68
C SER A 582 26.65 27.58 9.74
N ILE A 583 26.15 26.35 9.98
CA ILE A 583 26.64 25.45 11.03
C ILE A 583 27.84 24.65 10.52
N THR A 584 29.05 25.13 10.78
CA THR A 584 30.30 24.53 10.31
C THR A 584 30.61 23.17 10.95
N GLN A 585 30.03 22.85 12.10
CA GLN A 585 30.22 21.58 12.83
C GLN A 585 29.42 20.41 12.18
N LEU A 586 28.45 20.69 11.33
CA LEU A 586 27.76 19.67 10.55
C LEU A 586 28.64 19.24 9.37
N SER A 587 28.50 17.96 8.96
CA SER A 587 29.10 17.49 7.72
C SER A 587 28.54 18.24 6.51
N THR A 588 29.29 18.36 5.42
CA THR A 588 28.85 19.05 4.20
C THR A 588 27.58 18.41 3.63
N GLU A 589 27.53 17.07 3.65
CA GLU A 589 26.35 16.32 3.19
C GLU A 589 25.14 16.58 4.07
N ALA A 590 25.30 16.54 5.41
CA ALA A 590 24.21 16.82 6.34
C ALA A 590 23.68 18.23 6.17
N ARG A 591 24.52 19.25 6.01
CA ARG A 591 24.10 20.64 5.75
C ARG A 591 23.21 20.73 4.51
N GLN A 592 23.69 20.21 3.38
CA GLN A 592 22.95 20.24 2.11
C GLN A 592 21.60 19.52 2.21
N LYS A 593 21.58 18.35 2.86
CA LYS A 593 20.34 17.56 3.03
C LYS A 593 19.36 18.24 3.97
N LEU A 594 19.82 18.74 5.11
CA LEU A 594 18.97 19.44 6.08
C LEU A 594 18.39 20.74 5.50
N THR A 595 19.19 21.53 4.76
CA THR A 595 18.71 22.72 4.06
C THR A 595 17.66 22.37 2.99
N SER A 596 17.89 21.32 2.22
CA SER A 596 16.98 20.91 1.13
C SER A 596 15.66 20.35 1.63
N ILE A 597 15.69 19.55 2.71
CA ILE A 597 14.51 18.81 3.22
C ILE A 597 13.75 19.65 4.25
N ASP A 598 14.45 20.46 5.04
CA ASP A 598 13.92 21.26 6.15
C ASP A 598 13.01 20.43 7.09
N PRO A 599 13.59 19.44 7.80
CA PRO A 599 12.81 18.52 8.63
C PRO A 599 12.11 19.25 9.79
N GLU A 600 10.91 18.77 10.15
CA GLU A 600 10.12 19.37 11.22
C GLU A 600 10.67 19.06 12.61
N THR A 601 11.22 17.84 12.76
CA THR A 601 11.68 17.34 14.06
C THR A 601 13.11 16.80 13.99
N LEU A 602 13.74 16.68 15.16
CA LEU A 602 15.07 16.11 15.27
C LEU A 602 15.11 14.62 14.90
N ALA A 603 14.03 13.87 15.20
CA ALA A 603 13.90 12.49 14.78
C ALA A 603 13.83 12.35 13.26
N GLN A 604 13.12 13.24 12.57
CA GLN A 604 13.10 13.28 11.10
C GLN A 604 14.51 13.57 10.55
N ALA A 605 15.20 14.56 11.11
CA ALA A 605 16.58 14.86 10.73
C ALA A 605 17.49 13.61 10.85
N SER A 606 17.33 12.83 11.92
CA SER A 606 18.15 11.62 12.15
C SER A 606 17.91 10.48 11.14
N ARG A 607 16.78 10.50 10.42
CA ARG A 607 16.43 9.50 9.40
C ARG A 607 16.84 9.90 7.98
N ILE A 608 17.30 11.13 7.78
CA ILE A 608 17.76 11.60 6.48
C ILE A 608 19.08 10.90 6.12
N PRO A 609 19.18 10.21 4.98
CA PRO A 609 20.43 9.63 4.53
C PRO A 609 21.52 10.70 4.38
N GLY A 610 22.69 10.47 4.98
CA GLY A 610 23.79 11.45 5.01
C GLY A 610 23.82 12.34 6.26
N VAL A 611 22.83 12.25 7.13
CA VAL A 611 22.86 12.87 8.47
C VAL A 611 23.28 11.82 9.48
N SER A 612 24.43 12.05 10.14
CA SER A 612 25.04 11.13 11.11
C SER A 612 24.54 11.38 12.54
N PRO A 613 24.70 10.41 13.46
CA PRO A 613 24.42 10.64 14.89
C PRO A 613 25.24 11.81 15.49
N SER A 614 26.44 12.09 14.98
CA SER A 614 27.22 13.24 15.38
C SER A 614 26.59 14.56 14.94
N ASP A 615 26.04 14.63 13.73
CA ASP A 615 25.32 15.82 13.26
C ASP A 615 24.08 16.09 14.14
N ILE A 616 23.34 15.05 14.53
CA ILE A 616 22.21 15.15 15.46
C ILE A 616 22.66 15.67 16.84
N SER A 617 23.81 15.18 17.33
CA SER A 617 24.36 15.66 18.60
C SER A 617 24.74 17.16 18.55
N VAL A 618 25.27 17.64 17.41
CA VAL A 618 25.53 19.06 17.18
C VAL A 618 24.24 19.88 17.29
N LEU A 619 23.15 19.44 16.63
CA LEU A 619 21.86 20.14 16.69
C LEU A 619 21.28 20.16 18.12
N LEU A 620 21.39 19.06 18.88
CA LEU A 620 20.97 19.01 20.29
C LEU A 620 21.75 20.01 21.16
N VAL A 621 23.06 20.06 20.99
CA VAL A 621 23.93 21.02 21.75
C VAL A 621 23.53 22.46 21.42
N LEU A 622 23.29 22.79 20.14
CA LEU A 622 22.89 24.13 19.72
C LEU A 622 21.49 24.51 20.27
N MET A 623 20.64 23.53 20.59
CA MET A 623 19.34 23.75 21.27
C MET A 623 19.47 23.83 22.80
N GLY A 624 20.67 23.70 23.36
CA GLY A 624 20.89 23.72 24.81
C GLY A 624 20.42 22.45 25.52
N ARG A 625 20.42 21.32 24.86
CA ARG A 625 19.94 20.02 25.36
C ARG A 625 21.04 18.96 25.36
#